data_685ec3293cc05d69abe11608f31ca01e
#
_entry.id   685ec3293cc05d69abe11608f31ca01e
#
_cell.length_a   1.000
_cell.length_b   1.000
_cell.length_c   1.000
_cell.angle_alpha   90.00
_cell.angle_beta   90.00
_cell.angle_gamma   90.00
#
_symmetry.space_group_name_H-M   'P 1'
#
loop_
_entity.id
_entity.type
_entity.pdbx_description
1 polymer ?
#
loop_
_entity_poly.entity_id
_entity_poly.type
_entity_poly.pdbx_seq_one_letter_code
_entity_poly.pdbx_strand_id
1 'polypeptide(L)'
;MQVLREDFPVGTRTLPVTAFLPEAPKGAAAIFHGYSGCKEEMLGLGARVARSGLATYVADLAGHGENQANFDEAVLDDARALAAWLTRFGKVVAIGHSFGGRVASLCGTNFFIGLSPGLAAQYQAQTHEKRNFLRHYRVRGGSHQVLFRLLSNLPVREFSPADAGSTLILCGSRDLPDVLAPCRTIAERGVPLVLVEHALHGDIFTHPETFRILAERLGSWFPDPASK
;
A
#
# COMPACT_ATOMS: atom_id res chain seq x y z
N MET A 1 10.56 -16.09 -13.02
CA MET A 1 9.73 -14.91 -12.71
C MET A 1 9.60 -14.07 -13.98
N GLN A 2 8.38 -13.86 -14.46
CA GLN A 2 8.05 -13.01 -15.59
C GLN A 2 7.70 -11.60 -15.08
N VAL A 3 8.04 -10.56 -15.84
CA VAL A 3 7.64 -9.16 -15.53
C VAL A 3 6.86 -8.64 -16.72
N LEU A 4 5.64 -8.15 -16.44
CA LEU A 4 4.71 -7.65 -17.45
C LEU A 4 4.27 -6.23 -17.11
N ARG A 5 4.04 -5.41 -18.12
CA ARG A 5 3.28 -4.16 -18.00
C ARG A 5 1.91 -4.39 -18.63
N GLU A 6 0.88 -4.11 -17.88
CA GLU A 6 -0.50 -4.40 -18.27
C GLU A 6 -1.42 -3.26 -17.87
N ASP A 7 -2.49 -3.08 -18.64
CA ASP A 7 -3.62 -2.24 -18.30
C ASP A 7 -4.74 -3.11 -17.73
N PHE A 8 -4.86 -3.15 -16.40
CA PHE A 8 -5.91 -3.92 -15.73
C PHE A 8 -7.27 -3.22 -15.90
N PRO A 9 -8.28 -3.90 -16.51
CA PRO A 9 -9.58 -3.29 -16.74
C PRO A 9 -10.40 -3.17 -15.45
N VAL A 10 -10.96 -1.97 -15.22
CA VAL A 10 -11.88 -1.69 -14.11
C VAL A 10 -13.11 -0.96 -14.67
N GLY A 11 -14.16 -1.72 -15.00
CA GLY A 11 -15.35 -1.16 -15.66
C GLY A 11 -14.97 -0.49 -16.99
N THR A 12 -15.19 0.81 -17.11
CA THR A 12 -14.82 1.61 -18.29
C THR A 12 -13.43 2.24 -18.21
N ARG A 13 -12.71 2.01 -17.12
CA ARG A 13 -11.36 2.54 -16.87
C ARG A 13 -10.32 1.45 -16.95
N THR A 14 -9.06 1.87 -16.94
CA THR A 14 -7.91 0.99 -16.81
C THR A 14 -7.05 1.40 -15.62
N LEU A 15 -6.48 0.42 -14.95
CA LEU A 15 -5.50 0.59 -13.89
C LEU A 15 -4.16 0.08 -14.42
N PRO A 16 -3.21 0.96 -14.75
CA PRO A 16 -1.90 0.54 -15.22
C PRO A 16 -1.15 -0.18 -14.10
N VAL A 17 -0.63 -1.38 -14.39
CA VAL A 17 0.08 -2.20 -13.43
C VAL A 17 1.40 -2.71 -13.99
N THR A 18 2.36 -2.96 -13.11
CA THR A 18 3.51 -3.81 -13.38
C THR A 18 3.35 -5.08 -12.56
N ALA A 19 3.26 -6.23 -13.24
CA ALA A 19 3.10 -7.53 -12.63
C ALA A 19 4.44 -8.28 -12.59
N PHE A 20 4.74 -8.89 -11.44
CA PHE A 20 5.84 -9.82 -11.22
C PHE A 20 5.24 -11.18 -10.94
N LEU A 21 5.41 -12.13 -11.87
CA LEU A 21 4.76 -13.44 -11.85
C LEU A 21 5.77 -14.54 -11.62
N PRO A 22 5.82 -15.16 -10.43
CA PRO A 22 6.50 -16.44 -10.22
C PRO A 22 5.88 -17.55 -11.09
N GLU A 23 6.60 -18.61 -11.36
CA GLU A 23 6.11 -19.76 -12.13
C GLU A 23 4.92 -20.44 -11.45
N ALA A 24 4.97 -20.61 -10.13
CA ALA A 24 3.90 -21.19 -9.31
C ALA A 24 3.59 -20.28 -8.12
N PRO A 25 2.68 -19.30 -8.27
CA PRO A 25 2.34 -18.39 -7.18
C PRO A 25 1.64 -19.10 -6.01
N LYS A 26 2.06 -18.80 -4.77
CA LYS A 26 1.42 -19.28 -3.53
C LYS A 26 0.25 -18.42 -3.07
N GLY A 27 0.03 -17.31 -3.72
CA GLY A 27 -0.95 -16.27 -3.44
C GLY A 27 -0.61 -15.01 -4.21
N ALA A 28 -1.19 -13.89 -3.84
CA ALA A 28 -0.95 -12.64 -4.54
C ALA A 28 -0.71 -11.44 -3.62
N ALA A 29 -0.11 -10.39 -4.20
CA ALA A 29 0.05 -9.10 -3.56
C ALA A 29 -0.40 -7.97 -4.49
N ALA A 30 -1.20 -7.02 -3.95
CA ALA A 30 -1.47 -5.72 -4.56
C ALA A 30 -0.65 -4.66 -3.85
N ILE A 31 0.11 -3.84 -4.60
CA ILE A 31 0.96 -2.79 -4.04
C ILE A 31 0.51 -1.42 -4.53
N PHE A 32 0.30 -0.50 -3.59
CA PHE A 32 -0.17 0.86 -3.84
C PHE A 32 0.81 1.91 -3.30
N HIS A 33 1.22 2.83 -4.17
CA HIS A 33 2.12 3.94 -3.84
C HIS A 33 1.43 5.06 -3.04
N GLY A 34 2.20 5.98 -2.48
CA GLY A 34 1.71 7.18 -1.81
C GLY A 34 1.22 8.26 -2.77
N TYR A 35 0.53 9.30 -2.24
CA TYR A 35 0.13 10.46 -3.03
C TYR A 35 1.33 11.09 -3.73
N SER A 36 1.18 11.44 -4.99
CA SER A 36 2.21 11.95 -5.92
C SER A 36 3.34 10.97 -6.26
N GLY A 37 3.27 9.72 -5.83
CA GLY A 37 4.12 8.63 -6.29
C GLY A 37 3.63 8.00 -7.59
N CYS A 38 4.24 6.90 -7.97
CA CYS A 38 3.83 6.06 -9.10
C CYS A 38 4.30 4.61 -8.88
N LYS A 39 3.80 3.69 -9.68
CA LYS A 39 4.19 2.27 -9.60
C LYS A 39 5.69 2.05 -9.76
N GLU A 40 6.36 2.89 -10.57
CA GLU A 40 7.81 2.80 -10.81
C GLU A 40 8.62 2.95 -9.53
N GLU A 41 8.20 3.82 -8.61
CA GLU A 41 8.87 4.00 -7.30
C GLU A 41 8.78 2.74 -6.42
N MET A 42 7.77 1.89 -6.65
CA MET A 42 7.50 0.69 -5.86
C MET A 42 8.01 -0.62 -6.50
N LEU A 43 8.61 -0.58 -7.70
CA LEU A 43 9.05 -1.80 -8.41
C LEU A 43 10.08 -2.61 -7.64
N GLY A 44 11.00 -1.93 -6.93
CA GLY A 44 11.98 -2.59 -6.07
C GLY A 44 11.33 -3.40 -4.94
N LEU A 45 10.28 -2.87 -4.33
CA LEU A 45 9.44 -3.55 -3.35
C LEU A 45 8.68 -4.70 -4.02
N GLY A 46 8.03 -4.43 -5.17
CA GLY A 46 7.27 -5.44 -5.92
C GLY A 46 8.09 -6.67 -6.28
N ALA A 47 9.30 -6.47 -6.80
CA ALA A 47 10.21 -7.56 -7.12
C ALA A 47 10.61 -8.40 -5.89
N ARG A 48 10.78 -7.77 -4.71
CA ARG A 48 11.11 -8.48 -3.47
C ARG A 48 9.92 -9.26 -2.92
N VAL A 49 8.72 -8.69 -2.95
CA VAL A 49 7.48 -9.38 -2.58
C VAL A 49 7.25 -10.59 -3.48
N ALA A 50 7.46 -10.45 -4.78
CA ALA A 50 7.34 -11.57 -5.73
C ALA A 50 8.33 -12.71 -5.46
N ARG A 51 9.53 -12.40 -4.95
CA ARG A 51 10.51 -13.43 -4.51
C ARG A 51 10.02 -14.27 -3.34
N SER A 52 9.04 -13.77 -2.56
CA SER A 52 8.35 -14.58 -1.55
C SER A 52 7.32 -15.55 -2.15
N GLY A 53 7.28 -15.69 -3.48
CA GLY A 53 6.39 -16.61 -4.19
C GLY A 53 4.99 -16.04 -4.47
N LEU A 54 4.80 -14.72 -4.47
CA LEU A 54 3.50 -14.08 -4.70
C LEU A 54 3.40 -13.49 -6.11
N ALA A 55 2.28 -13.72 -6.80
CA ALA A 55 1.92 -12.94 -7.98
C ALA A 55 1.69 -11.48 -7.54
N THR A 56 2.63 -10.60 -7.86
CA THR A 56 2.68 -9.24 -7.29
C THR A 56 2.35 -8.21 -8.35
N TYR A 57 1.33 -7.39 -8.08
CA TYR A 57 0.85 -6.33 -8.95
C TYR A 57 1.07 -4.98 -8.29
N VAL A 58 1.87 -4.14 -8.92
CA VAL A 58 2.17 -2.77 -8.50
C VAL A 58 1.38 -1.83 -9.38
N ALA A 59 0.46 -1.07 -8.81
CA ALA A 59 -0.53 -0.28 -9.56
C ALA A 59 -0.27 1.23 -9.49
N ASP A 60 -0.56 1.93 -10.59
CA ASP A 60 -0.73 3.39 -10.58
C ASP A 60 -2.15 3.75 -10.14
N LEU A 61 -2.29 4.37 -9.00
CA LEU A 61 -3.57 4.89 -8.53
C LEU A 61 -4.11 5.97 -9.47
N ALA A 62 -5.43 6.15 -9.50
CA ALA A 62 -6.07 7.17 -10.33
C ALA A 62 -5.36 8.53 -10.21
N GLY A 63 -5.12 9.19 -11.32
CA GLY A 63 -4.42 10.47 -11.43
C GLY A 63 -2.90 10.41 -11.30
N HIS A 64 -2.31 9.23 -11.11
CA HIS A 64 -0.86 9.07 -10.90
C HIS A 64 -0.21 8.24 -12.01
N GLY A 65 1.09 8.47 -12.22
CA GLY A 65 1.89 7.71 -13.18
C GLY A 65 1.25 7.68 -14.58
N GLU A 66 1.04 6.48 -15.11
CA GLU A 66 0.40 6.26 -16.41
C GLU A 66 -1.14 6.27 -16.33
N ASN A 67 -1.74 6.30 -15.13
CA ASN A 67 -3.20 6.29 -14.98
C ASN A 67 -3.81 7.64 -15.41
N GLN A 68 -4.59 7.61 -16.51
CA GLN A 68 -5.16 8.80 -17.14
C GLN A 68 -6.45 9.31 -16.47
N ALA A 69 -7.02 8.55 -15.52
CA ALA A 69 -8.16 9.01 -14.73
C ALA A 69 -7.79 10.20 -13.85
N ASN A 70 -8.77 11.00 -13.46
CA ASN A 70 -8.55 12.02 -12.43
C ASN A 70 -8.44 11.36 -11.05
N PHE A 71 -7.71 12.01 -10.16
CA PHE A 71 -7.61 11.61 -8.76
C PHE A 71 -8.92 11.94 -8.04
N ASP A 72 -9.74 10.94 -7.79
CA ASP A 72 -11.06 11.03 -7.19
C ASP A 72 -11.37 9.83 -6.27
N GLU A 73 -12.59 9.77 -5.75
CA GLU A 73 -13.07 8.76 -4.81
C GLU A 73 -13.07 7.33 -5.40
N ALA A 74 -13.09 7.18 -6.72
CA ALA A 74 -13.05 5.88 -7.40
C ALA A 74 -11.71 5.14 -7.21
N VAL A 75 -10.68 5.81 -6.70
CA VAL A 75 -9.38 5.19 -6.38
C VAL A 75 -9.51 3.94 -5.50
N LEU A 76 -10.48 3.93 -4.58
CA LEU A 76 -10.71 2.77 -3.71
C LEU A 76 -11.39 1.62 -4.46
N ASP A 77 -12.33 1.92 -5.33
CA ASP A 77 -13.03 0.89 -6.11
C ASP A 77 -12.09 0.24 -7.12
N ASP A 78 -11.19 1.01 -7.74
CA ASP A 78 -10.14 0.49 -8.62
C ASP A 78 -9.21 -0.48 -7.86
N ALA A 79 -8.78 -0.09 -6.66
CA ALA A 79 -7.92 -0.92 -5.82
C ALA A 79 -8.63 -2.20 -5.34
N ARG A 80 -9.91 -2.11 -4.97
CA ARG A 80 -10.74 -3.26 -4.60
C ARG A 80 -10.95 -4.22 -5.76
N ALA A 81 -11.18 -3.70 -6.97
CA ALA A 81 -11.34 -4.52 -8.17
C ALA A 81 -10.07 -5.33 -8.46
N LEU A 82 -8.89 -4.71 -8.36
CA LEU A 82 -7.62 -5.41 -8.50
C LEU A 82 -7.45 -6.47 -7.41
N ALA A 83 -7.69 -6.12 -6.14
CA ALA A 83 -7.57 -7.04 -5.01
C ALA A 83 -8.50 -8.26 -5.14
N ALA A 84 -9.75 -8.02 -5.55
CA ALA A 84 -10.72 -9.08 -5.80
C ALA A 84 -10.30 -10.00 -6.95
N TRP A 85 -9.80 -9.42 -8.05
CA TRP A 85 -9.32 -10.22 -9.19
C TRP A 85 -8.11 -11.09 -8.80
N LEU A 86 -7.24 -10.59 -7.92
CA LEU A 86 -6.05 -11.31 -7.46
C LEU A 86 -6.38 -12.57 -6.64
N THR A 87 -7.60 -12.71 -6.11
CA THR A 87 -8.03 -13.91 -5.35
C THR A 87 -7.93 -15.19 -6.17
N ARG A 88 -7.85 -15.10 -7.51
CA ARG A 88 -7.59 -16.25 -8.40
C ARG A 88 -6.27 -16.98 -8.12
N PHE A 89 -5.32 -16.30 -7.50
CA PHE A 89 -4.03 -16.86 -7.08
C PHE A 89 -4.07 -17.40 -5.64
N GLY A 90 -5.22 -17.37 -4.95
CA GLY A 90 -5.38 -17.74 -3.56
C GLY A 90 -5.49 -16.56 -2.60
N LYS A 91 -4.84 -16.65 -1.43
CA LYS A 91 -4.84 -15.55 -0.46
C LYS A 91 -4.13 -14.31 -1.02
N VAL A 92 -4.64 -13.14 -0.65
CA VAL A 92 -4.12 -11.85 -1.12
C VAL A 92 -3.64 -11.00 0.06
N VAL A 93 -2.49 -10.36 -0.10
CA VAL A 93 -2.02 -9.27 0.76
C VAL A 93 -2.11 -7.93 0.01
N ALA A 94 -2.71 -6.92 0.63
CA ALA A 94 -2.62 -5.54 0.17
C ALA A 94 -1.49 -4.83 0.91
N ILE A 95 -0.56 -4.23 0.17
CA ILE A 95 0.59 -3.48 0.70
C ILE A 95 0.47 -2.05 0.22
N GLY A 96 0.57 -1.08 1.11
CA GLY A 96 0.43 0.31 0.69
C GLY A 96 1.28 1.28 1.49
N HIS A 97 1.84 2.27 0.77
CA HIS A 97 2.60 3.37 1.35
C HIS A 97 1.72 4.61 1.51
N SER A 98 1.77 5.27 2.67
CA SER A 98 1.14 6.57 2.91
C SER A 98 -0.36 6.57 2.53
N PHE A 99 -0.79 7.38 1.54
CA PHE A 99 -2.15 7.35 1.00
C PHE A 99 -2.53 5.97 0.46
N GLY A 100 -1.64 5.31 -0.28
CA GLY A 100 -1.83 3.93 -0.72
C GLY A 100 -1.98 2.94 0.45
N GLY A 101 -1.42 3.24 1.62
CA GLY A 101 -1.64 2.49 2.86
C GLY A 101 -3.08 2.60 3.37
N ARG A 102 -3.72 3.80 3.27
CA ARG A 102 -5.15 3.97 3.53
C ARG A 102 -5.98 3.12 2.56
N VAL A 103 -5.69 3.22 1.26
CA VAL A 103 -6.39 2.45 0.22
C VAL A 103 -6.25 0.95 0.46
N ALA A 104 -5.01 0.46 0.66
CA ALA A 104 -4.72 -0.96 0.92
C ALA A 104 -5.48 -1.50 2.13
N SER A 105 -5.59 -0.72 3.21
CA SER A 105 -6.30 -1.13 4.43
C SER A 105 -7.80 -1.37 4.22
N LEU A 106 -8.36 -0.82 3.13
CA LEU A 106 -9.78 -0.87 2.79
C LEU A 106 -10.12 -1.85 1.65
N CYS A 107 -9.12 -2.58 1.12
CA CYS A 107 -9.33 -3.49 -0.01
C CYS A 107 -10.03 -4.81 0.36
N GLY A 108 -10.22 -5.12 1.65
CA GLY A 108 -10.88 -6.35 2.08
C GLY A 108 -10.08 -7.63 1.79
N THR A 109 -8.74 -7.55 1.76
CA THR A 109 -7.85 -8.69 1.50
C THR A 109 -7.61 -9.54 2.75
N ASN A 110 -7.06 -10.75 2.59
CA ASN A 110 -6.73 -11.65 3.70
C ASN A 110 -5.69 -11.04 4.64
N PHE A 111 -4.74 -10.28 4.08
CA PHE A 111 -3.66 -9.66 4.83
C PHE A 111 -3.46 -8.21 4.41
N PHE A 112 -3.01 -7.38 5.35
CA PHE A 112 -2.68 -5.97 5.13
C PHE A 112 -1.29 -5.65 5.65
N ILE A 113 -0.50 -4.91 4.84
CA ILE A 113 0.77 -4.32 5.27
C ILE A 113 0.73 -2.81 4.98
N GLY A 114 0.86 -2.01 6.03
CA GLY A 114 0.99 -0.56 5.92
C GLY A 114 2.44 -0.13 6.05
N LEU A 115 2.95 0.59 5.06
CA LEU A 115 4.26 1.23 5.07
C LEU A 115 4.06 2.72 5.29
N SER A 116 4.30 3.19 6.52
CA SER A 116 3.98 4.58 6.92
C SER A 116 2.55 4.98 6.51
N PRO A 117 1.52 4.17 6.81
CA PRO A 117 0.20 4.32 6.23
C PRO A 117 -0.53 5.56 6.74
N GLY A 118 -1.28 6.22 5.87
CA GLY A 118 -2.08 7.40 6.18
C GLY A 118 -3.37 7.07 6.94
N LEU A 119 -3.30 6.59 8.17
CA LEU A 119 -4.44 6.11 8.96
C LEU A 119 -5.07 7.15 9.90
N ALA A 120 -4.58 8.39 9.91
CA ALA A 120 -5.17 9.46 10.68
C ALA A 120 -6.59 9.82 10.17
N ALA A 121 -7.53 10.05 11.08
CA ALA A 121 -8.84 10.59 10.72
C ALA A 121 -8.75 12.08 10.33
N GLN A 122 -7.82 12.80 10.96
CA GLN A 122 -7.53 14.21 10.69
C GLN A 122 -6.02 14.43 10.66
N TYR A 123 -5.58 15.44 9.91
CA TYR A 123 -4.18 15.83 9.79
C TYR A 123 -3.99 17.28 10.26
N GLN A 124 -2.85 17.55 10.89
CA GLN A 124 -2.52 18.89 11.38
C GLN A 124 -2.15 19.83 10.22
N ALA A 125 -2.35 21.14 10.41
CA ALA A 125 -2.05 22.17 9.41
C ALA A 125 -0.59 22.10 8.93
N GLN A 126 0.36 21.84 9.84
CA GLN A 126 1.79 21.69 9.48
C GLN A 126 2.07 20.52 8.55
N THR A 127 1.32 19.42 8.68
CA THR A 127 1.41 18.28 7.75
C THR A 127 0.86 18.67 6.39
N HIS A 128 -0.18 19.50 6.34
CA HIS A 128 -0.73 20.06 5.10
C HIS A 128 0.31 20.92 4.38
N GLU A 129 0.99 21.84 5.05
CA GLU A 129 1.97 22.73 4.46
C GLU A 129 3.19 21.99 3.91
N LYS A 130 3.76 21.06 4.67
CA LYS A 130 4.94 20.29 4.25
C LYS A 130 4.68 19.38 3.03
N ARG A 131 3.45 18.90 2.85
CA ARG A 131 3.07 18.08 1.70
C ARG A 131 2.76 18.88 0.43
N ASN A 132 2.48 20.18 0.58
CA ASN A 132 1.91 21.01 -0.49
C ASN A 132 2.91 21.43 -1.56
N PHE A 133 4.19 21.58 -1.24
CA PHE A 133 5.03 22.49 -2.01
C PHE A 133 5.57 21.94 -3.34
N LEU A 134 5.63 20.62 -3.58
CA LEU A 134 6.36 20.12 -4.75
C LEU A 134 5.70 18.98 -5.56
N ARG A 135 4.49 18.57 -5.26
CA ARG A 135 4.00 17.29 -5.81
C ARG A 135 2.68 17.32 -6.57
N HIS A 136 1.92 18.42 -6.54
CA HIS A 136 0.59 18.46 -7.18
C HIS A 136 0.66 18.33 -8.69
N TYR A 137 1.69 18.87 -9.33
CA TYR A 137 1.87 18.75 -10.79
C TYR A 137 2.05 17.31 -11.27
N ARG A 138 2.35 16.37 -10.36
CA ARG A 138 2.49 14.94 -10.66
C ARG A 138 1.17 14.19 -10.64
N VAL A 139 0.07 14.84 -10.24
CA VAL A 139 -1.22 14.18 -10.02
C VAL A 139 -2.29 14.87 -10.88
N ARG A 140 -2.84 14.14 -11.84
CA ARG A 140 -3.93 14.63 -12.71
C ARG A 140 -5.19 14.90 -11.88
N GLY A 141 -5.71 16.12 -11.95
CA GLY A 141 -6.85 16.54 -11.13
C GLY A 141 -6.54 16.64 -9.64
N GLY A 142 -5.26 16.46 -9.25
CA GLY A 142 -4.82 16.49 -7.86
C GLY A 142 -4.56 17.91 -7.36
N SER A 143 -4.86 18.12 -6.09
CA SER A 143 -4.40 19.23 -5.27
C SER A 143 -4.34 18.75 -3.83
N HIS A 144 -3.71 19.53 -2.93
CA HIS A 144 -3.78 19.18 -1.52
C HIS A 144 -5.22 19.15 -1.00
N GLN A 145 -6.07 20.06 -1.47
CA GLN A 145 -7.50 20.10 -1.11
C GLN A 145 -8.21 18.81 -1.54
N VAL A 146 -7.94 18.32 -2.74
CA VAL A 146 -8.48 17.03 -3.23
C VAL A 146 -7.95 15.88 -2.38
N LEU A 147 -6.65 15.83 -2.07
CA LEU A 147 -6.08 14.79 -1.22
C LEU A 147 -6.74 14.75 0.15
N PHE A 148 -6.87 15.91 0.83
CA PHE A 148 -7.44 15.93 2.17
C PHE A 148 -8.94 15.69 2.17
N ARG A 149 -9.66 16.15 1.14
CA ARG A 149 -11.07 15.77 0.94
C ARG A 149 -11.21 14.25 0.80
N LEU A 150 -10.38 13.60 -0.03
CA LEU A 150 -10.40 12.15 -0.16
C LEU A 150 -10.05 11.43 1.13
N LEU A 151 -9.03 11.88 1.87
CA LEU A 151 -8.67 11.30 3.16
C LEU A 151 -9.78 11.46 4.20
N SER A 152 -10.58 12.54 4.13
CA SER A 152 -11.73 12.74 5.02
C SER A 152 -12.95 11.91 4.61
N ASN A 153 -13.15 11.70 3.31
CA ASN A 153 -14.28 10.93 2.78
C ASN A 153 -14.05 9.42 2.80
N LEU A 154 -12.78 8.98 2.62
CA LEU A 154 -12.45 7.56 2.73
C LEU A 154 -12.57 7.09 4.18
N PRO A 155 -13.23 5.95 4.42
CA PRO A 155 -13.33 5.40 5.77
C PRO A 155 -11.93 5.20 6.39
N VAL A 156 -11.84 5.34 7.70
CA VAL A 156 -10.71 4.86 8.48
C VAL A 156 -11.02 3.43 8.90
N ARG A 157 -10.17 2.47 8.53
CA ARG A 157 -10.33 1.10 9.02
C ARG A 157 -10.18 1.08 10.53
N GLU A 158 -11.15 0.52 11.21
CA GLU A 158 -11.03 0.19 12.62
C GLU A 158 -10.22 -1.11 12.76
N PHE A 159 -9.24 -1.08 13.66
CA PHE A 159 -8.40 -2.22 13.97
C PHE A 159 -8.71 -2.74 15.37
N SER A 160 -8.68 -4.04 15.52
CA SER A 160 -8.92 -4.76 16.76
C SER A 160 -7.82 -5.79 17.04
N PRO A 161 -7.75 -6.41 18.23
CA PRO A 161 -6.80 -7.49 18.49
C PRO A 161 -6.92 -8.68 17.53
N ALA A 162 -8.10 -8.91 16.94
CA ALA A 162 -8.33 -9.97 15.96
C ALA A 162 -7.53 -9.75 14.65
N ASP A 163 -7.13 -8.50 14.36
CA ASP A 163 -6.32 -8.18 13.18
C ASP A 163 -4.83 -8.50 13.34
N ALA A 164 -4.37 -8.84 14.55
CA ALA A 164 -2.93 -9.04 14.84
C ALA A 164 -2.27 -10.11 13.96
N GLY A 165 -3.01 -11.17 13.62
CA GLY A 165 -2.51 -12.26 12.76
C GLY A 165 -2.47 -11.92 11.27
N SER A 166 -3.24 -10.92 10.83
CA SER A 166 -3.43 -10.58 9.41
C SER A 166 -2.94 -9.18 9.03
N THR A 167 -2.38 -8.43 9.97
CA THR A 167 -1.94 -7.05 9.77
C THR A 167 -0.50 -6.86 10.23
N LEU A 168 0.24 -6.05 9.49
CA LEU A 168 1.55 -5.54 9.88
C LEU A 168 1.66 -4.07 9.50
N ILE A 169 2.06 -3.23 10.44
CA ILE A 169 2.36 -1.82 10.20
C ILE A 169 3.86 -1.58 10.40
N LEU A 170 4.50 -0.96 9.42
CA LEU A 170 5.87 -0.47 9.53
C LEU A 170 5.86 1.05 9.38
N CYS A 171 6.55 1.74 10.27
CA CYS A 171 6.77 3.19 10.18
C CYS A 171 8.25 3.50 10.35
N GLY A 172 8.73 4.54 9.70
CA GLY A 172 10.07 5.06 9.97
C GLY A 172 10.15 5.66 11.37
N SER A 173 11.27 5.46 12.09
CA SER A 173 11.45 6.09 13.41
C SER A 173 11.48 7.63 13.35
N ARG A 174 11.72 8.18 12.15
CA ARG A 174 11.72 9.62 11.85
C ARG A 174 10.53 10.04 10.98
N ASP A 175 9.43 9.32 11.04
CA ASP A 175 8.22 9.61 10.27
C ASP A 175 7.46 10.84 10.82
N LEU A 176 6.49 11.31 10.08
CA LEU A 176 5.62 12.43 10.47
C LEU A 176 4.81 12.08 11.73
N PRO A 177 4.66 13.00 12.69
CA PRO A 177 3.86 12.75 13.89
C PRO A 177 2.44 12.27 13.59
N ASP A 178 1.77 12.86 12.58
CA ASP A 178 0.41 12.49 12.15
C ASP A 178 0.31 11.11 11.50
N VAL A 179 1.43 10.48 11.16
CA VAL A 179 1.51 9.09 10.70
C VAL A 179 1.81 8.16 11.87
N LEU A 180 2.76 8.55 12.73
CA LEU A 180 3.19 7.73 13.87
C LEU A 180 2.11 7.60 14.94
N ALA A 181 1.43 8.69 15.29
CA ALA A 181 0.47 8.69 16.40
C ALA A 181 -0.69 7.70 16.18
N PRO A 182 -1.42 7.71 15.05
CA PRO A 182 -2.48 6.72 14.82
C PRO A 182 -1.94 5.28 14.74
N CYS A 183 -0.73 5.08 14.19
CA CYS A 183 -0.14 3.75 14.13
C CYS A 183 0.20 3.21 15.54
N ARG A 184 0.67 4.07 16.46
CA ARG A 184 0.89 3.70 17.86
C ARG A 184 -0.42 3.37 18.59
N THR A 185 -1.47 4.18 18.39
CA THR A 185 -2.80 3.90 18.96
C THR A 185 -3.36 2.55 18.46
N ILE A 186 -3.12 2.20 17.20
CA ILE A 186 -3.49 0.90 16.63
C ILE A 186 -2.66 -0.22 17.29
N ALA A 187 -1.37 0.01 17.52
CA ALA A 187 -0.50 -0.96 18.20
C ALA A 187 -0.92 -1.22 19.66
N GLU A 188 -1.39 -0.21 20.38
CA GLU A 188 -1.96 -0.35 21.72
C GLU A 188 -3.18 -1.29 21.75
N ARG A 189 -3.84 -1.48 20.61
CA ARG A 189 -4.93 -2.46 20.43
C ARG A 189 -4.44 -3.86 20.03
N GLY A 190 -3.12 -4.10 20.09
CA GLY A 190 -2.51 -5.41 19.83
C GLY A 190 -2.14 -5.69 18.37
N VAL A 191 -2.27 -4.72 17.46
CA VAL A 191 -1.84 -4.88 16.06
C VAL A 191 -0.33 -4.67 15.95
N PRO A 192 0.43 -5.55 15.27
CA PRO A 192 1.87 -5.42 15.13
C PRO A 192 2.30 -4.12 14.45
N LEU A 193 3.11 -3.32 15.16
CA LEU A 193 3.81 -2.14 14.65
C LEU A 193 5.31 -2.34 14.81
N VAL A 194 6.06 -2.13 13.73
CA VAL A 194 7.53 -2.12 13.75
C VAL A 194 8.02 -0.73 13.36
N LEU A 195 8.88 -0.14 14.18
CA LEU A 195 9.58 1.09 13.84
C LEU A 195 10.91 0.73 13.18
N VAL A 196 11.07 1.14 11.92
CA VAL A 196 12.31 0.95 11.17
C VAL A 196 13.24 2.10 11.49
N GLU A 197 14.37 1.77 12.14
CA GLU A 197 15.30 2.77 12.62
C GLU A 197 15.89 3.61 11.48
N HIS A 198 16.00 4.92 11.73
CA HIS A 198 16.48 5.95 10.80
C HIS A 198 15.66 6.16 9.53
N ALA A 199 14.67 5.32 9.25
CA ALA A 199 13.81 5.49 8.07
C ALA A 199 12.90 6.74 8.22
N LEU A 200 12.66 7.38 7.09
CA LEU A 200 11.77 8.52 6.91
C LEU A 200 10.44 8.07 6.27
N HIS A 201 9.48 9.00 6.20
CA HIS A 201 8.21 8.75 5.51
C HIS A 201 8.38 8.31 4.05
N GLY A 202 9.34 8.89 3.33
CA GLY A 202 9.49 8.72 1.89
C GLY A 202 10.44 7.61 1.46
N ASP A 203 11.15 6.96 2.38
CA ASP A 203 12.15 5.93 2.06
C ASP A 203 11.85 4.56 2.70
N ILE A 204 10.86 4.47 3.58
CA ILE A 204 10.47 3.26 4.28
C ILE A 204 10.30 2.05 3.35
N PHE A 205 9.75 2.25 2.15
CA PHE A 205 9.51 1.18 1.19
C PHE A 205 10.74 0.76 0.37
N THR A 206 11.88 1.44 0.57
CA THR A 206 13.18 1.10 -0.03
C THR A 206 14.21 0.64 1.00
N HIS A 207 13.88 0.75 2.30
CA HIS A 207 14.80 0.47 3.39
C HIS A 207 15.11 -1.05 3.49
N PRO A 208 16.39 -1.46 3.63
CA PRO A 208 16.76 -2.88 3.69
C PRO A 208 16.05 -3.65 4.81
N GLU A 209 15.89 -3.03 5.98
CA GLU A 209 15.23 -3.64 7.13
C GLU A 209 13.74 -3.89 6.86
N THR A 210 13.05 -2.97 6.15
CA THR A 210 11.68 -3.19 5.67
C THR A 210 11.60 -4.46 4.83
N PHE A 211 12.54 -4.66 3.92
CA PHE A 211 12.54 -5.86 3.07
C PHE A 211 12.75 -7.15 3.87
N ARG A 212 13.61 -7.12 4.89
CA ARG A 212 13.85 -8.27 5.79
C ARG A 212 12.56 -8.64 6.53
N ILE A 213 11.91 -7.65 7.16
CA ILE A 213 10.68 -7.84 7.93
C ILE A 213 9.54 -8.35 7.02
N LEU A 214 9.42 -7.79 5.81
CA LEU A 214 8.42 -8.24 4.83
C LEU A 214 8.64 -9.70 4.43
N ALA A 215 9.87 -10.09 4.14
CA ALA A 215 10.18 -11.48 3.74
C ALA A 215 9.80 -12.48 4.84
N GLU A 216 10.11 -12.17 6.11
CA GLU A 216 9.73 -12.99 7.26
C GLU A 216 8.21 -13.10 7.42
N ARG A 217 7.50 -11.96 7.36
CA ARG A 217 6.05 -11.92 7.52
C ARG A 217 5.33 -12.62 6.38
N LEU A 218 5.73 -12.39 5.14
CA LEU A 218 5.15 -13.04 3.97
C LEU A 218 5.43 -14.54 3.97
N GLY A 219 6.62 -14.96 4.38
CA GLY A 219 6.94 -16.39 4.56
C GLY A 219 6.01 -17.09 5.58
N SER A 220 5.66 -16.40 6.67
CA SER A 220 4.70 -16.90 7.67
C SER A 220 3.27 -16.97 7.14
N TRP A 221 2.82 -15.98 6.36
CA TRP A 221 1.45 -15.92 5.84
C TRP A 221 1.22 -16.82 4.61
N PHE A 222 2.30 -17.04 3.84
CA PHE A 222 2.30 -17.83 2.61
C PHE A 222 3.40 -18.91 2.66
N PRO A 223 3.26 -19.92 3.53
CA PRO A 223 4.24 -20.99 3.65
C PRO A 223 4.36 -21.80 2.37
N ASP A 224 5.53 -22.42 2.16
CA ASP A 224 5.71 -23.34 1.05
C ASP A 224 4.84 -24.59 1.22
N PRO A 225 4.23 -25.10 0.15
CA PRO A 225 3.35 -26.28 0.21
C PRO A 225 4.03 -27.53 0.80
N ALA A 226 5.36 -27.62 0.68
CA ALA A 226 6.15 -28.74 1.17
C ALA A 226 6.51 -28.66 2.68
N SER A 227 6.05 -27.63 3.39
CA SER A 227 6.37 -27.41 4.81
C SER A 227 5.31 -27.96 5.79
N LYS A 228 4.40 -28.83 5.30
CA LYS A 228 3.37 -29.49 6.11
C LYS A 228 3.66 -30.95 6.33
#